data_286941c581fa26b72e21749fc9ce7882
#
_entry.id   286941c581fa26b72e21749fc9ce7882
#
_cell.length_a   1.000
_cell.length_b   1.000
_cell.length_c   1.000
_cell.angle_alpha   90.00
_cell.angle_beta   90.00
_cell.angle_gamma   90.00
#
_symmetry.space_group_name_H-M   'P 1'
#
loop_
_entity.id
_entity.type
_entity.pdbx_description
1 polymer ?
#
loop_
_entity_poly.entity_id
_entity_poly.type
_entity_poly.pdbx_seq_one_letter_code
_entity_poly.pdbx_strand_id
1 'polypeptide(L)'
;MDFSWCAVISGSLCNNPAFTTYLKCSTSMAISNIIIHQLERNPDADSSTVHPRSAPLSVTPATEGLLQDLLQSYNQKVDRAHGCFPESDDESGLQHWLRIYLDGALSFVDFSLKATKSLKERLDSAGMFPGGFVLIAHYRSGLTQYLLITLVSPASSVTVTDQLDIIDTAYLDTGSLNLAARINITEWQNHSQARHYISWLRPRCGRRLSDCFRNFLGGVETTNTQKDTDTLISAVEAYCGIDETSTEQEDVKKRVYEYCNEQLQSSEAISLNELSAFLNEAEPDNFARFVNTRDYDVAPEITLSKSRLKRLVRYSGRTRELNIAFEAELLGNRVIYNRKNDTLTIQGVPDSLKAQLENT
;
A
#
# COMPACT_ATOMS: atom_id res chain seq x y z
N MET A 1 15.99 -25.47 45.74
CA MET A 1 16.30 -24.30 46.60
C MET A 1 15.61 -23.10 45.97
N ASP A 2 14.46 -22.77 46.54
CA ASP A 2 13.63 -21.63 46.17
C ASP A 2 14.33 -20.32 46.47
N PHE A 3 14.13 -19.31 45.63
CA PHE A 3 14.05 -17.92 46.07
C PHE A 3 13.06 -17.14 45.22
N SER A 4 11.85 -17.09 45.74
CA SER A 4 10.82 -16.11 45.47
C SER A 4 11.25 -14.73 46.02
N TRP A 5 11.09 -13.67 45.21
CA TRP A 5 11.05 -12.31 45.74
C TRP A 5 9.79 -11.59 45.24
N CYS A 6 8.78 -11.58 46.10
CA CYS A 6 7.73 -10.58 46.09
C CYS A 6 8.25 -9.32 46.76
N ALA A 7 8.20 -8.18 46.11
CA ALA A 7 8.30 -6.87 46.75
C ALA A 7 7.02 -6.07 46.46
N VAL A 8 6.18 -5.99 47.48
CA VAL A 8 5.07 -5.04 47.60
C VAL A 8 5.67 -3.70 48.00
N ILE A 9 5.43 -2.65 47.22
CA ILE A 9 5.56 -1.26 47.68
C ILE A 9 4.23 -0.56 47.44
N SER A 10 3.60 -0.27 48.56
CA SER A 10 2.41 0.57 48.68
C SER A 10 2.80 2.06 48.66
N GLY A 11 2.02 2.88 47.97
CA GLY A 11 1.63 4.24 48.38
C GLY A 11 2.42 5.37 47.75
N SER A 12 1.84 6.09 46.84
CA SER A 12 1.45 7.49 47.04
C SER A 12 0.98 8.12 45.72
N LEU A 13 -0.16 8.78 45.78
CA LEU A 13 -0.82 9.54 44.76
C LEU A 13 0.07 10.65 44.18
N CYS A 14 0.21 10.72 42.85
CA CYS A 14 0.40 11.97 42.14
C CYS A 14 -0.44 11.91 40.85
N ASN A 15 -1.52 12.68 40.86
CA ASN A 15 -2.31 13.02 39.67
C ASN A 15 -1.43 13.78 38.68
N ASN A 16 -1.22 13.21 37.50
CA ASN A 16 -0.80 13.96 36.33
C ASN A 16 -1.53 13.37 35.09
N PRO A 17 -2.50 14.12 34.47
CA PRO A 17 -3.25 13.65 33.32
C PRO A 17 -2.54 14.10 32.04
N ALA A 18 -1.53 13.40 31.59
CA ALA A 18 -1.00 13.57 30.24
C ALA A 18 0.00 12.46 29.86
N PHE A 19 -0.41 11.22 29.86
CA PHE A 19 0.23 10.17 29.06
C PHE A 19 -0.85 9.12 28.72
N THR A 20 -1.71 9.49 27.77
CA THR A 20 -2.46 8.49 27.03
C THR A 20 -1.45 7.81 26.12
N THR A 21 -0.85 6.75 26.60
CA THR A 21 -0.08 5.81 25.79
C THR A 21 -1.08 5.21 24.84
N TYR A 22 -1.10 5.67 23.60
CA TYR A 22 -1.72 4.94 22.51
C TYR A 22 -1.04 3.57 22.47
N LEU A 23 -1.73 2.57 22.97
CA LEU A 23 -1.43 1.18 22.68
C LEU A 23 -1.53 1.07 21.14
N LYS A 24 -0.39 1.18 20.46
CA LYS A 24 -0.24 0.70 19.10
C LYS A 24 -0.67 -0.77 19.17
N CYS A 25 -1.87 -1.06 18.71
CA CYS A 25 -2.29 -2.41 18.45
C CYS A 25 -1.40 -2.90 17.31
N SER A 26 -0.22 -3.43 17.65
CA SER A 26 0.63 -4.10 16.68
C SER A 26 -0.17 -5.32 16.25
N THR A 27 -0.78 -5.26 15.09
CA THR A 27 -1.41 -6.40 14.45
C THR A 27 -0.35 -7.49 14.34
N SER A 28 -0.49 -8.52 15.18
CA SER A 28 0.46 -9.63 15.26
C SER A 28 0.53 -10.31 13.89
N MET A 29 1.66 -10.14 13.21
CA MET A 29 1.96 -10.84 11.97
C MET A 29 2.44 -12.25 12.31
N ALA A 30 1.92 -13.26 11.62
CA ALA A 30 2.36 -14.65 11.77
C ALA A 30 2.63 -15.26 10.38
N ILE A 31 3.84 -15.78 10.19
CA ILE A 31 4.24 -16.48 8.96
C ILE A 31 3.71 -17.91 9.03
N SER A 32 2.88 -18.30 8.06
CA SER A 32 2.45 -19.68 7.86
C SER A 32 3.51 -20.48 7.08
N ASN A 33 3.99 -19.92 5.98
CA ASN A 33 5.04 -20.49 5.14
C ASN A 33 5.81 -19.36 4.46
N ILE A 34 7.15 -19.54 4.35
CA ILE A 34 8.01 -18.63 3.58
C ILE A 34 9.09 -19.45 2.86
N ILE A 35 9.35 -19.14 1.61
CA ILE A 35 10.36 -19.82 0.80
C ILE A 35 11.04 -18.83 -0.15
N ILE A 36 12.26 -19.16 -0.55
CA ILE A 36 13.03 -18.40 -1.51
C ILE A 36 13.59 -19.35 -2.59
N HIS A 37 13.46 -18.97 -3.87
CA HIS A 37 14.07 -19.64 -5.00
C HIS A 37 14.98 -18.67 -5.72
N GLN A 38 16.11 -19.13 -6.24
CA GLN A 38 17.01 -18.26 -7.01
C GLN A 38 16.67 -18.35 -8.50
N LEU A 39 16.60 -17.20 -9.16
CA LEU A 39 16.65 -17.05 -10.60
C LEU A 39 18.06 -16.60 -10.97
N GLU A 40 18.77 -17.44 -11.67
CA GLU A 40 20.11 -17.15 -12.15
C GLU A 40 20.03 -16.82 -13.65
N ARG A 41 20.58 -15.66 -14.03
CA ARG A 41 20.73 -15.32 -15.44
C ARG A 41 21.83 -16.18 -16.04
N ASN A 42 21.53 -16.83 -17.16
CA ASN A 42 22.56 -17.49 -17.96
C ASN A 42 23.20 -16.46 -18.91
N PRO A 43 24.46 -16.07 -18.72
CA PRO A 43 25.11 -15.06 -19.56
C PRO A 43 25.32 -15.53 -21.00
N ASP A 44 25.37 -16.83 -21.25
CA ASP A 44 25.65 -17.44 -22.57
C ASP A 44 24.37 -17.85 -23.32
N ALA A 45 23.21 -17.70 -22.69
CA ALA A 45 21.92 -18.01 -23.30
C ALA A 45 20.85 -16.99 -22.92
N ASP A 46 19.94 -16.70 -23.84
CA ASP A 46 18.77 -15.85 -23.59
C ASP A 46 17.73 -16.60 -22.74
N SER A 47 18.15 -17.00 -21.54
CA SER A 47 17.32 -17.75 -20.59
C SER A 47 17.81 -17.58 -19.15
N SER A 48 16.95 -17.90 -18.20
CA SER A 48 17.29 -17.98 -16.79
C SER A 48 17.22 -19.44 -16.30
N THR A 49 17.91 -19.74 -15.22
CA THR A 49 17.84 -21.03 -14.53
C THR A 49 17.21 -20.84 -13.15
N VAL A 50 16.32 -21.76 -12.77
CA VAL A 50 15.74 -21.78 -11.42
C VAL A 50 16.54 -22.74 -10.53
N HIS A 51 17.06 -22.22 -9.43
CA HIS A 51 17.63 -23.04 -8.37
C HIS A 51 16.61 -23.10 -7.22
N PRO A 52 15.89 -24.24 -7.12
CA PRO A 52 14.81 -24.36 -6.16
C PRO A 52 15.32 -24.71 -4.77
N ARG A 53 14.72 -24.13 -3.75
CA ARG A 53 14.84 -24.61 -2.38
C ARG A 53 13.84 -25.76 -2.17
N SER A 54 14.29 -26.82 -1.49
CA SER A 54 13.50 -28.04 -1.29
C SER A 54 12.57 -28.01 -0.06
N ALA A 55 12.68 -27.00 0.82
CA ALA A 55 11.87 -26.86 2.02
C ALA A 55 11.63 -25.39 2.34
N PRO A 56 10.51 -25.03 3.01
CA PRO A 56 10.29 -23.68 3.52
C PRO A 56 11.41 -23.23 4.45
N LEU A 57 11.57 -21.92 4.58
CA LEU A 57 12.46 -21.32 5.59
C LEU A 57 11.85 -21.52 6.98
N SER A 58 12.70 -21.74 7.98
CA SER A 58 12.27 -21.70 9.37
C SER A 58 11.85 -20.30 9.76
N VAL A 59 10.77 -20.18 10.54
CA VAL A 59 10.34 -18.91 11.10
C VAL A 59 11.31 -18.53 12.22
N THR A 60 12.07 -17.48 11.99
CA THR A 60 13.07 -16.94 12.90
C THR A 60 12.93 -15.42 12.94
N PRO A 61 13.48 -14.71 13.93
CA PRO A 61 13.47 -13.24 13.93
C PRO A 61 14.07 -12.63 12.65
N ALA A 62 15.03 -13.30 12.01
CA ALA A 62 15.61 -12.83 10.75
C ALA A 62 14.61 -12.95 9.58
N THR A 63 13.86 -14.05 9.48
CA THR A 63 12.85 -14.24 8.43
C THR A 63 11.61 -13.36 8.67
N GLU A 64 11.25 -13.11 9.92
CA GLU A 64 10.19 -12.16 10.28
C GLU A 64 10.60 -10.73 9.94
N GLY A 65 11.81 -10.32 10.29
CA GLY A 65 12.37 -9.02 9.95
C GLY A 65 12.44 -8.82 8.43
N LEU A 66 12.92 -9.83 7.68
CA LEU A 66 12.95 -9.77 6.22
C LEU A 66 11.54 -9.56 5.61
N LEU A 67 10.53 -10.29 6.10
CA LEU A 67 9.17 -10.12 5.60
C LEU A 67 8.61 -8.75 5.97
N GLN A 68 8.89 -8.23 7.18
CA GLN A 68 8.49 -6.89 7.59
C GLN A 68 9.11 -5.81 6.70
N ASP A 69 10.41 -5.89 6.42
CA ASP A 69 11.12 -4.94 5.54
C ASP A 69 10.54 -4.96 4.11
N LEU A 70 10.26 -6.16 3.58
CA LEU A 70 9.64 -6.32 2.27
C LEU A 70 8.23 -5.71 2.22
N LEU A 71 7.42 -5.95 3.24
CA LEU A 71 6.07 -5.38 3.35
C LEU A 71 6.10 -3.87 3.52
N GLN A 72 7.03 -3.35 4.34
CA GLN A 72 7.23 -1.92 4.49
C GLN A 72 7.61 -1.28 3.15
N SER A 73 8.61 -1.83 2.45
CA SER A 73 9.02 -1.34 1.14
C SER A 73 7.90 -1.43 0.11
N TYR A 74 7.13 -2.52 0.13
CA TYR A 74 5.97 -2.70 -0.73
C TYR A 74 4.90 -1.63 -0.47
N ASN A 75 4.57 -1.38 0.79
CA ASN A 75 3.56 -0.41 1.19
C ASN A 75 3.97 1.05 0.89
N GLN A 76 5.28 1.36 0.94
CA GLN A 76 5.81 2.69 0.59
C GLN A 76 5.72 3.03 -0.91
N LYS A 77 5.52 2.03 -1.79
CA LYS A 77 5.38 2.29 -3.23
C LYS A 77 4.00 2.88 -3.52
N VAL A 78 4.00 4.06 -4.11
CA VAL A 78 2.77 4.80 -4.44
C VAL A 78 2.06 4.23 -5.67
N ASP A 79 2.83 3.71 -6.65
CA ASP A 79 2.28 3.20 -7.90
C ASP A 79 1.99 1.70 -7.78
N ARG A 80 0.84 1.37 -7.19
CA ARG A 80 0.30 0.02 -7.14
C ARG A 80 -0.93 -0.09 -8.04
N ALA A 81 -1.06 -1.23 -8.73
CA ALA A 81 -2.28 -1.61 -9.40
C ALA A 81 -3.06 -2.58 -8.53
N HIS A 82 -4.36 -2.58 -8.67
CA HIS A 82 -5.26 -3.50 -7.99
C HIS A 82 -6.07 -4.30 -9.00
N GLY A 83 -6.52 -5.47 -8.59
CA GLY A 83 -7.31 -6.33 -9.46
C GLY A 83 -7.81 -7.59 -8.78
N CYS A 84 -8.36 -8.46 -9.60
CA CYS A 84 -8.86 -9.76 -9.20
C CYS A 84 -8.44 -10.83 -10.21
N PHE A 85 -8.58 -12.08 -9.85
CA PHE A 85 -8.48 -13.16 -10.81
C PHE A 85 -9.68 -13.14 -11.78
N PRO A 86 -9.51 -13.61 -13.03
CA PRO A 86 -10.62 -13.79 -13.96
C PRO A 86 -11.61 -14.84 -13.44
N GLU A 87 -12.84 -14.78 -13.93
CA GLU A 87 -13.86 -15.77 -13.59
C GLU A 87 -13.52 -17.17 -14.14
N SER A 88 -12.81 -17.22 -15.28
CA SER A 88 -12.31 -18.47 -15.85
C SER A 88 -11.02 -18.92 -15.17
N ASP A 89 -11.03 -20.13 -14.62
CA ASP A 89 -9.85 -20.75 -14.01
C ASP A 89 -8.96 -21.35 -15.11
N ASP A 90 -7.74 -20.84 -15.26
CA ASP A 90 -6.73 -21.45 -16.11
C ASP A 90 -5.95 -22.47 -15.27
N GLU A 91 -6.09 -23.77 -15.57
CA GLU A 91 -5.44 -24.87 -14.85
C GLU A 91 -3.90 -24.72 -14.82
N SER A 92 -3.32 -23.95 -15.73
CA SER A 92 -1.90 -23.64 -15.79
C SER A 92 -1.55 -22.31 -15.11
N GLY A 93 -2.50 -21.64 -14.46
CA GLY A 93 -2.36 -20.31 -13.86
C GLY A 93 -2.10 -20.32 -12.36
N LEU A 94 -1.58 -19.19 -11.86
CA LEU A 94 -1.32 -18.95 -10.43
C LEU A 94 -2.58 -19.12 -9.58
N GLN A 95 -3.74 -18.67 -10.08
CA GLN A 95 -5.05 -18.80 -9.42
C GLN A 95 -5.35 -20.24 -9.06
N HIS A 96 -5.24 -21.14 -10.04
CA HIS A 96 -5.54 -22.55 -9.89
C HIS A 96 -4.59 -23.23 -8.89
N TRP A 97 -3.28 -22.99 -9.02
CA TRP A 97 -2.29 -23.56 -8.09
C TRP A 97 -2.45 -23.05 -6.68
N LEU A 98 -2.78 -21.77 -6.50
CA LEU A 98 -3.05 -21.20 -5.18
C LEU A 98 -4.29 -21.85 -4.55
N ARG A 99 -5.36 -22.08 -5.32
CA ARG A 99 -6.56 -22.79 -4.83
C ARG A 99 -6.22 -24.20 -4.35
N ILE A 100 -5.54 -24.99 -5.18
CA ILE A 100 -5.14 -26.36 -4.82
C ILE A 100 -4.23 -26.39 -3.59
N TYR A 101 -3.33 -25.40 -3.45
CA TYR A 101 -2.50 -25.26 -2.26
C TYR A 101 -3.35 -24.96 -1.02
N LEU A 102 -4.30 -24.06 -1.09
CA LEU A 102 -5.17 -23.71 0.04
C LEU A 102 -6.09 -24.86 0.44
N ASP A 103 -6.50 -25.67 -0.53
CA ASP A 103 -7.29 -26.89 -0.30
C ASP A 103 -6.45 -28.05 0.26
N GLY A 104 -5.14 -27.88 0.39
CA GLY A 104 -4.22 -28.88 0.95
C GLY A 104 -3.81 -30.00 -0.02
N ALA A 105 -4.22 -29.94 -1.30
CA ALA A 105 -3.89 -30.94 -2.32
C ALA A 105 -2.54 -30.68 -3.02
N LEU A 106 -1.94 -29.52 -2.81
CA LEU A 106 -0.60 -29.15 -3.30
C LEU A 106 0.26 -28.67 -2.13
N SER A 107 1.51 -29.14 -2.03
CA SER A 107 2.42 -28.63 -1.01
C SER A 107 2.82 -27.19 -1.28
N PHE A 108 3.19 -26.42 -0.23
CA PHE A 108 3.67 -25.05 -0.40
C PHE A 108 4.94 -24.98 -1.27
N VAL A 109 5.81 -25.98 -1.16
CA VAL A 109 7.03 -26.08 -1.97
C VAL A 109 6.70 -26.27 -3.45
N ASP A 110 5.79 -27.19 -3.77
CA ASP A 110 5.38 -27.43 -5.16
C ASP A 110 4.63 -26.24 -5.75
N PHE A 111 3.74 -25.62 -4.97
CA PHE A 111 3.08 -24.38 -5.35
C PHE A 111 4.10 -23.30 -5.70
N SER A 112 5.03 -23.02 -4.79
CA SER A 112 6.03 -21.98 -4.96
C SER A 112 6.96 -22.23 -6.15
N LEU A 113 7.32 -23.48 -6.38
CA LEU A 113 8.14 -23.89 -7.53
C LEU A 113 7.39 -23.73 -8.85
N LYS A 114 6.10 -24.13 -8.92
CA LYS A 114 5.26 -23.88 -10.11
C LYS A 114 5.14 -22.39 -10.42
N ALA A 115 4.86 -21.58 -9.40
CA ALA A 115 4.78 -20.12 -9.54
C ALA A 115 6.10 -19.52 -10.03
N THR A 116 7.25 -19.93 -9.46
CA THR A 116 8.56 -19.43 -9.87
C THR A 116 8.92 -19.83 -11.30
N LYS A 117 8.61 -21.08 -11.71
CA LYS A 117 8.84 -21.51 -13.10
C LYS A 117 7.99 -20.75 -14.09
N SER A 118 6.71 -20.55 -13.80
CA SER A 118 5.81 -19.75 -14.65
C SER A 118 6.28 -18.29 -14.76
N LEU A 119 6.73 -17.68 -13.66
CA LEU A 119 7.30 -16.33 -13.69
C LEU A 119 8.54 -16.28 -14.59
N LYS A 120 9.46 -17.23 -14.41
CA LYS A 120 10.66 -17.38 -15.24
C LYS A 120 10.32 -17.50 -16.72
N GLU A 121 9.41 -18.40 -17.09
CA GLU A 121 9.01 -18.61 -18.49
C GLU A 121 8.45 -17.36 -19.15
N ARG A 122 7.66 -16.57 -18.42
CA ARG A 122 7.10 -15.29 -18.91
C ARG A 122 8.17 -14.21 -19.05
N LEU A 123 9.11 -14.15 -18.08
CA LEU A 123 10.26 -13.23 -18.16
C LEU A 123 11.17 -13.57 -19.34
N ASP A 124 11.51 -14.83 -19.52
CA ASP A 124 12.35 -15.29 -20.63
C ASP A 124 11.69 -15.04 -21.99
N SER A 125 10.38 -15.35 -22.12
CA SER A 125 9.60 -15.08 -23.33
C SER A 125 9.52 -13.59 -23.69
N ALA A 126 9.63 -12.71 -22.70
CA ALA A 126 9.71 -11.28 -22.88
C ALA A 126 11.15 -10.76 -23.13
N GLY A 127 12.15 -11.64 -23.19
CA GLY A 127 13.56 -11.29 -23.33
C GLY A 127 14.11 -10.53 -22.13
N MET A 128 13.61 -10.84 -20.94
CA MET A 128 14.01 -10.19 -19.69
C MET A 128 14.60 -11.21 -18.71
N PHE A 129 15.82 -10.95 -18.29
CA PHE A 129 16.59 -11.85 -17.42
C PHE A 129 17.12 -11.08 -16.20
N PRO A 130 16.22 -10.62 -15.29
CA PRO A 130 16.65 -9.74 -14.21
C PRO A 130 17.59 -10.42 -13.20
N GLY A 131 17.55 -11.76 -13.10
CA GLY A 131 18.22 -12.49 -12.03
C GLY A 131 17.69 -12.11 -10.64
N GLY A 132 18.09 -12.84 -9.60
CA GLY A 132 17.71 -12.52 -8.22
C GLY A 132 17.00 -13.65 -7.50
N PHE A 133 16.20 -13.30 -6.50
CA PHE A 133 15.55 -14.23 -5.61
C PHE A 133 14.04 -14.04 -5.61
N VAL A 134 13.29 -15.07 -6.01
CA VAL A 134 11.84 -15.11 -5.88
C VAL A 134 11.50 -15.54 -4.47
N LEU A 135 10.95 -14.63 -3.67
CA LEU A 135 10.46 -14.90 -2.34
C LEU A 135 8.94 -15.00 -2.38
N ILE A 136 8.42 -16.08 -1.79
CA ILE A 136 6.98 -16.32 -1.64
C ILE A 136 6.69 -16.54 -0.17
N ALA A 137 5.75 -15.77 0.38
CA ALA A 137 5.35 -15.85 1.78
C ALA A 137 3.83 -15.91 1.92
N HIS A 138 3.33 -16.96 2.59
CA HIS A 138 1.98 -17.05 3.10
C HIS A 138 2.01 -16.65 4.57
N TYR A 139 1.31 -15.57 4.92
CA TYR A 139 1.33 -15.01 6.25
C TYR A 139 -0.04 -14.47 6.64
N ARG A 140 -0.25 -14.25 7.93
CA ARG A 140 -1.44 -13.66 8.51
C ARG A 140 -1.10 -12.34 9.19
N SER A 141 -1.92 -11.34 8.99
CA SER A 141 -1.91 -10.07 9.72
C SER A 141 -3.28 -9.87 10.34
N GLY A 142 -3.35 -9.89 11.66
CA GLY A 142 -4.63 -9.97 12.36
C GLY A 142 -5.42 -11.23 11.98
N LEU A 143 -6.62 -11.05 11.45
CA LEU A 143 -7.50 -12.13 10.97
C LEU A 143 -7.36 -12.42 9.47
N THR A 144 -6.63 -11.59 8.74
CA THR A 144 -6.53 -11.67 7.27
C THR A 144 -5.30 -12.46 6.85
N GLN A 145 -5.47 -13.37 5.91
CA GLN A 145 -4.41 -14.16 5.29
C GLN A 145 -3.99 -13.54 3.98
N TYR A 146 -2.69 -13.50 3.75
CA TYR A 146 -2.07 -12.91 2.55
C TYR A 146 -1.03 -13.83 1.94
N LEU A 147 -0.89 -13.74 0.62
CA LEU A 147 0.26 -14.27 -0.12
C LEU A 147 1.06 -13.08 -0.67
N LEU A 148 2.34 -13.01 -0.34
CA LEU A 148 3.30 -12.10 -0.97
C LEU A 148 4.14 -12.90 -1.97
N ILE A 149 4.30 -12.37 -3.18
CA ILE A 149 5.23 -12.88 -4.21
C ILE A 149 6.09 -11.70 -4.64
N THR A 150 7.40 -11.83 -4.53
CA THR A 150 8.32 -10.75 -4.94
C THR A 150 9.61 -11.29 -5.53
N LEU A 151 10.18 -10.54 -6.47
CA LEU A 151 11.54 -10.75 -6.95
C LEU A 151 12.45 -9.71 -6.31
N VAL A 152 13.41 -10.17 -5.52
CA VAL A 152 14.38 -9.34 -4.78
C VAL A 152 15.75 -9.48 -5.44
N SER A 153 16.36 -8.35 -5.76
CA SER A 153 17.71 -8.33 -6.32
C SER A 153 18.76 -8.44 -5.22
N PRO A 154 19.87 -9.15 -5.45
CA PRO A 154 21.03 -9.04 -4.58
C PRO A 154 21.69 -7.66 -4.76
N ALA A 155 22.21 -7.11 -3.69
CA ALA A 155 23.06 -5.93 -3.68
C ALA A 155 24.38 -6.23 -2.97
N SER A 156 25.43 -5.55 -3.38
CA SER A 156 26.75 -5.67 -2.76
C SER A 156 26.93 -4.60 -1.69
N SER A 157 27.58 -4.95 -0.61
CA SER A 157 27.98 -4.06 0.48
C SER A 157 29.31 -4.51 1.04
N VAL A 158 29.81 -3.79 2.01
CA VAL A 158 31.00 -4.18 2.77
C VAL A 158 30.61 -4.45 4.22
N THR A 159 31.26 -5.41 4.84
CA THR A 159 31.10 -5.67 6.27
C THR A 159 32.48 -5.71 6.93
N VAL A 160 32.50 -5.45 8.24
CA VAL A 160 33.71 -5.52 9.06
C VAL A 160 33.72 -6.86 9.78
N THR A 161 34.81 -7.60 9.65
CA THR A 161 35.04 -8.88 10.35
C THR A 161 35.40 -8.64 11.83
N ASP A 162 35.42 -9.72 12.62
CA ASP A 162 35.88 -9.66 14.02
C ASP A 162 37.35 -9.20 14.16
N GLN A 163 38.14 -9.32 13.08
CA GLN A 163 39.53 -8.87 13.02
C GLN A 163 39.67 -7.42 12.51
N LEU A 164 38.54 -6.72 12.33
CA LEU A 164 38.45 -5.34 11.81
C LEU A 164 38.89 -5.20 10.34
N ASP A 165 38.92 -6.31 9.58
CA ASP A 165 39.13 -6.28 8.14
C ASP A 165 37.81 -5.96 7.41
N ILE A 166 37.91 -5.25 6.29
CA ILE A 166 36.77 -4.95 5.41
C ILE A 166 36.69 -6.04 4.34
N ILE A 167 35.53 -6.69 4.25
CA ILE A 167 35.26 -7.70 3.22
C ILE A 167 33.97 -7.37 2.47
N ASP A 168 33.90 -7.79 1.20
CA ASP A 168 32.70 -7.71 0.42
C ASP A 168 31.65 -8.69 0.95
N THR A 169 30.40 -8.25 0.98
CA THR A 169 29.23 -9.07 1.33
C THR A 169 28.08 -8.79 0.35
N ALA A 170 27.23 -9.79 0.18
CA ALA A 170 25.99 -9.63 -0.56
C ALA A 170 24.79 -9.69 0.40
N TYR A 171 23.78 -8.87 0.13
CA TYR A 171 22.54 -8.85 0.89
C TYR A 171 21.33 -8.72 -0.06
N LEU A 172 20.12 -8.97 0.45
CA LEU A 172 18.89 -8.79 -0.29
C LEU A 172 18.49 -7.30 -0.24
N ASP A 173 18.40 -6.66 -1.39
CA ASP A 173 17.94 -5.27 -1.47
C ASP A 173 16.41 -5.20 -1.32
N THR A 174 15.96 -5.12 -0.08
CA THR A 174 14.53 -5.00 0.25
C THR A 174 13.96 -3.62 -0.07
N GLY A 175 14.79 -2.60 -0.24
CA GLY A 175 14.36 -1.21 -0.54
C GLY A 175 13.99 -0.99 -2.01
N SER A 176 14.63 -1.73 -2.92
CA SER A 176 14.49 -1.55 -4.39
C SER A 176 13.53 -2.55 -5.02
N LEU A 177 12.37 -2.78 -4.40
CA LEU A 177 11.37 -3.67 -4.96
C LEU A 177 10.80 -3.12 -6.28
N ASN A 178 10.92 -3.93 -7.35
CA ASN A 178 10.37 -3.64 -8.67
C ASN A 178 9.23 -4.58 -9.06
N LEU A 179 9.31 -5.84 -8.65
CA LEU A 179 8.29 -6.85 -8.89
C LEU A 179 7.84 -7.40 -7.56
N ALA A 180 6.64 -7.04 -7.15
CA ALA A 180 5.99 -7.59 -5.97
C ALA A 180 4.49 -7.55 -6.14
N ALA A 181 3.81 -8.57 -5.64
CA ALA A 181 2.36 -8.65 -5.57
C ALA A 181 1.93 -9.21 -4.23
N ARG A 182 0.81 -8.71 -3.74
CA ARG A 182 0.14 -9.18 -2.54
C ARG A 182 -1.28 -9.61 -2.88
N ILE A 183 -1.66 -10.80 -2.47
CA ILE A 183 -3.00 -11.35 -2.65
C ILE A 183 -3.65 -11.47 -1.26
N ASN A 184 -4.79 -10.82 -1.05
CA ASN A 184 -5.63 -11.01 0.11
C ASN A 184 -6.45 -12.29 -0.07
N ILE A 185 -5.95 -13.38 0.53
CA ILE A 185 -6.57 -14.72 0.42
C ILE A 185 -7.94 -14.73 1.08
N THR A 186 -8.06 -14.10 2.26
CA THR A 186 -9.31 -14.05 3.02
C THR A 186 -10.42 -13.38 2.21
N GLU A 187 -10.12 -12.25 1.57
CA GLU A 187 -11.05 -11.52 0.71
C GLU A 187 -11.45 -12.36 -0.50
N TRP A 188 -10.46 -12.96 -1.18
CA TRP A 188 -10.71 -13.82 -2.34
C TRP A 188 -11.62 -15.02 -2.04
N GLN A 189 -11.43 -15.66 -0.86
CA GLN A 189 -12.22 -16.83 -0.49
C GLN A 189 -13.62 -16.49 0.03
N ASN A 190 -13.79 -15.36 0.73
CA ASN A 190 -15.02 -15.02 1.44
C ASN A 190 -15.99 -14.17 0.64
N HIS A 191 -15.51 -13.42 -0.38
CA HIS A 191 -16.31 -12.46 -1.12
C HIS A 191 -16.24 -12.72 -2.62
N SER A 192 -17.23 -13.42 -3.17
CA SER A 192 -17.31 -13.75 -4.60
C SER A 192 -17.39 -12.52 -5.52
N GLN A 193 -17.77 -11.37 -5.00
CA GLN A 193 -17.87 -10.09 -5.73
C GLN A 193 -16.67 -9.17 -5.53
N ALA A 194 -15.69 -9.56 -4.69
CA ALA A 194 -14.51 -8.75 -4.47
C ALA A 194 -13.66 -8.64 -5.75
N ARG A 195 -13.27 -7.43 -6.10
CA ARG A 195 -12.50 -7.13 -7.33
C ARG A 195 -11.12 -6.51 -7.06
N HIS A 196 -10.71 -6.35 -5.78
CA HIS A 196 -9.47 -5.63 -5.42
C HIS A 196 -8.55 -6.41 -4.48
N TYR A 197 -8.69 -7.73 -4.42
CA TYR A 197 -7.93 -8.57 -3.50
C TYR A 197 -6.50 -8.92 -3.99
N ILE A 198 -6.14 -8.53 -5.21
CA ILE A 198 -4.76 -8.62 -5.72
C ILE A 198 -4.22 -7.21 -5.88
N SER A 199 -3.05 -6.95 -5.34
CA SER A 199 -2.31 -5.71 -5.59
C SER A 199 -0.89 -6.01 -6.06
N TRP A 200 -0.35 -5.21 -7.00
CA TRP A 200 1.02 -5.38 -7.50
C TRP A 200 1.67 -4.05 -7.83
N LEU A 201 3.00 -4.02 -7.77
CA LEU A 201 3.78 -2.85 -8.10
C LEU A 201 3.78 -2.58 -9.61
N ARG A 202 3.69 -1.30 -9.99
CA ARG A 202 3.94 -0.81 -11.35
C ARG A 202 5.31 -0.14 -11.37
N PRO A 203 6.37 -0.81 -11.84
CA PRO A 203 7.67 -0.18 -11.93
C PRO A 203 7.63 0.98 -12.92
N ARG A 204 8.20 2.12 -12.54
CA ARG A 204 8.27 3.33 -13.40
C ARG A 204 9.11 3.12 -14.65
N CYS A 205 10.12 2.25 -14.57
CA CYS A 205 10.96 1.85 -15.69
C CYS A 205 10.60 0.43 -16.11
N GLY A 206 10.19 0.26 -17.38
CA GLY A 206 9.96 -1.06 -17.94
C GLY A 206 8.50 -1.52 -17.93
N ARG A 207 7.67 -0.85 -18.72
CA ARG A 207 6.28 -1.28 -18.97
C ARG A 207 6.17 -2.76 -19.33
N ARG A 208 7.12 -3.28 -20.11
CA ARG A 208 7.20 -4.70 -20.47
C ARG A 208 7.34 -5.63 -19.26
N LEU A 209 8.15 -5.23 -18.27
CA LEU A 209 8.34 -6.00 -17.04
C LEU A 209 7.06 -6.04 -16.18
N SER A 210 6.38 -4.90 -16.06
CA SER A 210 5.08 -4.81 -15.37
C SER A 210 4.01 -5.66 -16.05
N ASP A 211 3.92 -5.58 -17.39
CA ASP A 211 2.96 -6.37 -18.17
C ASP A 211 3.26 -7.88 -18.05
N CYS A 212 4.52 -8.26 -18.06
CA CYS A 212 4.96 -9.64 -17.88
C CYS A 212 4.56 -10.18 -16.50
N PHE A 213 4.78 -9.38 -15.44
CA PHE A 213 4.43 -9.76 -14.08
C PHE A 213 2.91 -9.83 -13.87
N ARG A 214 2.16 -8.87 -14.41
CA ARG A 214 0.69 -8.93 -14.42
C ARG A 214 0.16 -10.18 -15.13
N ASN A 215 0.74 -10.52 -16.28
CA ASN A 215 0.38 -11.73 -17.01
C ASN A 215 0.74 -13.01 -16.25
N PHE A 216 1.83 -12.99 -15.47
CA PHE A 216 2.17 -14.08 -14.55
C PHE A 216 1.12 -14.23 -13.43
N LEU A 217 0.71 -13.12 -12.83
CA LEU A 217 -0.33 -13.13 -11.80
C LEU A 217 -1.68 -13.62 -12.35
N GLY A 218 -1.91 -13.49 -13.67
CA GLY A 218 -3.21 -13.76 -14.28
C GLY A 218 -4.28 -12.74 -13.85
N GLY A 219 -3.87 -11.64 -13.20
CA GLY A 219 -4.79 -10.66 -12.65
C GLY A 219 -5.41 -9.76 -13.71
N VAL A 220 -6.72 -9.55 -13.62
CA VAL A 220 -7.44 -8.52 -14.37
C VAL A 220 -7.40 -7.24 -13.56
N GLU A 221 -6.79 -6.20 -14.13
CA GLU A 221 -6.71 -4.90 -13.48
C GLU A 221 -8.09 -4.25 -13.39
N THR A 222 -8.48 -3.88 -12.19
CA THR A 222 -9.83 -3.33 -11.91
C THR A 222 -9.78 -1.89 -11.42
N THR A 223 -8.60 -1.32 -11.11
CA THR A 223 -8.50 0.02 -10.53
C THR A 223 -7.60 0.97 -11.29
N ASN A 224 -8.01 2.23 -11.27
CA ASN A 224 -7.18 3.37 -11.61
C ASN A 224 -7.07 4.24 -10.34
N THR A 225 -5.90 4.27 -9.70
CA THR A 225 -5.63 5.05 -8.47
C THR A 225 -6.14 6.50 -8.57
N GLN A 226 -6.13 7.07 -9.76
CA GLN A 226 -6.67 8.40 -10.00
C GLN A 226 -8.19 8.39 -9.95
N LYS A 227 -8.82 7.39 -10.57
CA LYS A 227 -10.28 7.21 -10.56
C LYS A 227 -10.76 6.92 -9.14
N ASP A 228 -10.06 6.06 -8.40
CA ASP A 228 -10.42 5.72 -7.01
C ASP A 228 -10.36 6.94 -6.11
N THR A 229 -9.31 7.78 -6.28
CA THR A 229 -9.20 9.03 -5.53
C THR A 229 -10.33 10.00 -5.91
N ASP A 230 -10.63 10.16 -7.19
CA ASP A 230 -11.73 11.03 -7.65
C ASP A 230 -13.09 10.50 -7.16
N THR A 231 -13.28 9.17 -7.15
CA THR A 231 -14.51 8.53 -6.64
C THR A 231 -14.66 8.77 -5.13
N LEU A 232 -13.58 8.59 -4.34
CA LEU A 232 -13.61 8.89 -2.92
C LEU A 232 -13.91 10.37 -2.66
N ILE A 233 -13.26 11.29 -3.37
CA ILE A 233 -13.52 12.74 -3.25
C ILE A 233 -15.00 13.04 -3.54
N SER A 234 -15.54 12.47 -4.62
CA SER A 234 -16.95 12.68 -4.98
C SER A 234 -17.90 12.10 -3.94
N ALA A 235 -17.55 10.94 -3.34
CA ALA A 235 -18.34 10.35 -2.26
C ALA A 235 -18.31 11.22 -0.99
N VAL A 236 -17.16 11.77 -0.62
CA VAL A 236 -17.00 12.69 0.52
C VAL A 236 -17.77 13.98 0.28
N GLU A 237 -17.65 14.59 -0.90
CA GLU A 237 -18.39 15.80 -1.25
C GLU A 237 -19.91 15.60 -1.19
N ALA A 238 -20.40 14.45 -1.68
CA ALA A 238 -21.82 14.12 -1.63
C ALA A 238 -22.29 13.79 -0.20
N TYR A 239 -21.44 13.17 0.61
CA TYR A 239 -21.74 12.89 2.02
C TYR A 239 -21.89 14.19 2.82
N CYS A 240 -20.94 15.10 2.68
CA CYS A 240 -21.01 16.44 3.30
C CYS A 240 -22.21 17.27 2.84
N GLY A 241 -22.72 17.04 1.63
CA GLY A 241 -23.84 17.83 1.05
C GLY A 241 -25.22 17.46 1.57
N ILE A 242 -25.36 16.45 2.46
CA ILE A 242 -26.68 15.95 2.86
C ILE A 242 -27.33 16.80 3.95
N ASP A 243 -26.60 17.19 5.02
CA ASP A 243 -27.18 17.87 6.19
C ASP A 243 -26.23 18.87 6.89
N GLU A 244 -25.07 19.21 6.31
CA GLU A 244 -24.05 19.99 7.00
C GLU A 244 -23.98 21.45 6.53
N THR A 245 -23.66 22.35 7.46
CA THR A 245 -23.31 23.73 7.14
C THR A 245 -21.98 23.78 6.38
N SER A 246 -21.72 24.87 5.66
CA SER A 246 -20.47 25.01 4.87
C SER A 246 -19.20 24.82 5.72
N THR A 247 -19.23 25.22 6.98
CA THR A 247 -18.09 25.07 7.92
C THR A 247 -17.88 23.61 8.33
N GLU A 248 -18.98 22.88 8.62
CA GLU A 248 -18.92 21.45 8.96
C GLU A 248 -18.45 20.61 7.76
N GLN A 249 -18.87 20.97 6.54
CA GLN A 249 -18.40 20.33 5.31
C GLN A 249 -16.89 20.46 5.12
N GLU A 250 -16.33 21.64 5.39
CA GLU A 250 -14.87 21.87 5.30
C GLU A 250 -14.12 21.09 6.35
N ASP A 251 -14.66 20.97 7.57
CA ASP A 251 -14.06 20.21 8.65
C ASP A 251 -14.01 18.70 8.35
N VAL A 252 -15.10 18.12 7.82
CA VAL A 252 -15.14 16.73 7.39
C VAL A 252 -14.14 16.47 6.26
N LYS A 253 -14.08 17.32 5.24
CA LYS A 253 -13.10 17.19 4.14
C LYS A 253 -11.66 17.24 4.65
N LYS A 254 -11.38 18.13 5.60
CA LYS A 254 -10.07 18.26 6.23
C LYS A 254 -9.70 17.00 7.03
N ARG A 255 -10.62 16.47 7.82
CA ARG A 255 -10.43 15.22 8.59
C ARG A 255 -10.18 14.04 7.66
N VAL A 256 -10.93 13.89 6.55
CA VAL A 256 -10.66 12.87 5.54
C VAL A 256 -9.25 13.02 4.96
N TYR A 257 -8.86 14.25 4.62
CA TYR A 257 -7.54 14.52 4.08
C TYR A 257 -6.42 14.18 5.08
N GLU A 258 -6.57 14.58 6.33
CA GLU A 258 -5.60 14.32 7.41
C GLU A 258 -5.42 12.82 7.62
N TYR A 259 -6.52 12.08 7.80
CA TYR A 259 -6.49 10.62 7.95
C TYR A 259 -5.81 9.94 6.76
N CYS A 260 -6.28 10.22 5.54
CA CYS A 260 -5.71 9.60 4.34
C CYS A 260 -4.25 9.98 4.12
N ASN A 261 -3.85 11.22 4.46
CA ASN A 261 -2.46 11.64 4.33
C ASN A 261 -1.55 11.00 5.38
N GLU A 262 -2.03 10.78 6.61
CA GLU A 262 -1.33 10.05 7.66
C GLU A 262 -1.10 8.59 7.28
N GLN A 263 -2.14 7.88 6.81
CA GLN A 263 -2.05 6.52 6.30
C GLN A 263 -1.05 6.39 5.14
N LEU A 264 -1.08 7.36 4.20
CA LEU A 264 -0.11 7.41 3.11
C LEU A 264 1.34 7.65 3.57
N GLN A 265 1.54 8.40 4.67
CA GLN A 265 2.88 8.61 5.25
C GLN A 265 3.36 7.39 6.02
N SER A 266 2.48 6.74 6.77
CA SER A 266 2.76 5.52 7.52
C SER A 266 2.86 4.28 6.63
N SER A 267 2.56 4.43 5.31
CA SER A 267 2.50 3.33 4.35
C SER A 267 1.49 2.25 4.74
N GLU A 268 0.46 2.64 5.47
CA GLU A 268 -0.66 1.78 5.86
C GLU A 268 -1.73 1.79 4.76
N ALA A 269 -2.48 0.69 4.65
CA ALA A 269 -3.61 0.63 3.74
C ALA A 269 -4.73 1.53 4.25
N ILE A 270 -5.39 2.25 3.34
CA ILE A 270 -6.55 3.08 3.69
C ILE A 270 -7.78 2.19 3.62
N SER A 271 -8.33 1.84 4.77
CA SER A 271 -9.57 1.09 4.89
C SER A 271 -10.77 2.03 4.87
N LEU A 272 -11.77 1.74 4.04
CA LEU A 272 -13.03 2.50 4.00
C LEU A 272 -13.77 2.44 5.34
N ASN A 273 -13.73 1.28 6.02
CA ASN A 273 -14.39 1.11 7.31
C ASN A 273 -13.69 1.89 8.42
N GLU A 274 -12.35 1.90 8.44
CA GLU A 274 -11.59 2.67 9.40
C GLU A 274 -11.74 4.18 9.18
N LEU A 275 -11.75 4.62 7.92
CA LEU A 275 -12.08 6.00 7.57
C LEU A 275 -13.49 6.38 8.05
N SER A 276 -14.47 5.50 7.86
CA SER A 276 -15.86 5.72 8.33
C SER A 276 -15.92 5.87 9.85
N ALA A 277 -15.25 4.99 10.59
CA ALA A 277 -15.19 5.05 12.05
C ALA A 277 -14.46 6.31 12.55
N PHE A 278 -13.39 6.73 11.87
CA PHE A 278 -12.67 7.96 12.18
C PHE A 278 -13.53 9.22 11.97
N LEU A 279 -14.39 9.22 10.95
CA LEU A 279 -15.28 10.36 10.67
C LEU A 279 -16.40 10.48 11.71
N ASN A 280 -16.94 9.37 12.19
CA ASN A 280 -18.01 9.38 13.17
C ASN A 280 -17.88 8.19 14.13
N GLU A 281 -17.34 8.44 15.33
CA GLU A 281 -17.18 7.43 16.37
C GLU A 281 -18.53 6.91 16.93
N ALA A 282 -19.58 7.75 16.90
CA ALA A 282 -20.91 7.35 17.38
C ALA A 282 -21.63 6.44 16.39
N GLU A 283 -21.38 6.60 15.10
CA GLU A 283 -21.92 5.78 14.01
C GLU A 283 -20.79 5.35 13.07
N PRO A 284 -19.93 4.40 13.47
CA PRO A 284 -18.69 4.08 12.77
C PRO A 284 -18.88 3.57 11.35
N ASP A 285 -20.06 3.05 11.01
CA ASP A 285 -20.36 2.50 9.68
C ASP A 285 -21.09 3.49 8.77
N ASN A 286 -21.37 4.71 9.22
CA ASN A 286 -22.27 5.64 8.52
C ASN A 286 -21.74 6.00 7.13
N PHE A 287 -20.50 6.46 7.02
CA PHE A 287 -19.90 6.81 5.74
C PHE A 287 -19.69 5.58 4.83
N ALA A 288 -19.23 4.45 5.37
CA ALA A 288 -19.08 3.21 4.59
C ALA A 288 -20.42 2.72 4.04
N ARG A 289 -21.48 2.78 4.84
CA ARG A 289 -22.85 2.44 4.41
C ARG A 289 -23.34 3.39 3.32
N PHE A 290 -23.10 4.71 3.48
CA PHE A 290 -23.45 5.71 2.46
C PHE A 290 -22.76 5.41 1.13
N VAL A 291 -21.45 5.13 1.12
CA VAL A 291 -20.66 4.78 -0.06
C VAL A 291 -21.22 3.54 -0.75
N ASN A 292 -21.49 2.48 0.03
CA ASN A 292 -22.01 1.21 -0.50
C ASN A 292 -23.45 1.32 -1.02
N THR A 293 -24.30 2.13 -0.38
CA THR A 293 -25.72 2.28 -0.77
C THR A 293 -25.89 3.09 -2.04
N ARG A 294 -24.95 3.98 -2.36
CA ARG A 294 -24.99 4.85 -3.54
C ARG A 294 -24.13 4.38 -4.70
N ASP A 295 -23.71 3.11 -4.67
CA ASP A 295 -22.92 2.48 -5.75
C ASP A 295 -21.63 3.25 -6.12
N TYR A 296 -21.01 3.92 -5.13
CA TYR A 296 -19.66 4.39 -5.33
C TYR A 296 -18.75 3.15 -5.39
N ASP A 297 -18.11 2.93 -6.54
CA ASP A 297 -17.16 1.83 -6.75
C ASP A 297 -15.84 2.12 -6.00
N VAL A 298 -15.92 2.13 -4.66
CA VAL A 298 -14.80 2.35 -3.74
C VAL A 298 -14.38 1.01 -3.17
N ALA A 299 -13.13 0.65 -3.37
CA ALA A 299 -12.58 -0.59 -2.82
C ALA A 299 -12.55 -0.56 -1.28
N PRO A 300 -12.71 -1.71 -0.60
CA PRO A 300 -12.54 -1.81 0.85
C PRO A 300 -11.15 -1.31 1.33
N GLU A 301 -10.10 -1.60 0.57
CA GLU A 301 -8.77 -1.01 0.71
C GLU A 301 -8.53 -0.04 -0.46
N ILE A 302 -8.37 1.23 -0.15
CA ILE A 302 -8.28 2.30 -1.14
C ILE A 302 -6.83 2.66 -1.39
N THR A 303 -6.44 2.73 -2.65
CA THR A 303 -5.15 3.28 -3.06
C THR A 303 -5.34 4.69 -3.59
N LEU A 304 -4.75 5.68 -2.94
CA LEU A 304 -4.97 7.09 -3.24
C LEU A 304 -3.78 7.76 -3.92
N SER A 305 -4.08 8.71 -4.79
CA SER A 305 -3.13 9.67 -5.33
C SER A 305 -3.01 10.87 -4.41
N LYS A 306 -1.85 11.04 -3.74
CA LYS A 306 -1.59 12.17 -2.84
C LYS A 306 -1.81 13.54 -3.51
N SER A 307 -1.49 13.66 -4.80
CA SER A 307 -1.68 14.92 -5.54
C SER A 307 -3.15 15.26 -5.75
N ARG A 308 -4.00 14.25 -6.00
CA ARG A 308 -5.44 14.43 -6.17
C ARG A 308 -6.16 14.64 -4.85
N LEU A 309 -5.75 13.89 -3.81
CA LEU A 309 -6.32 14.01 -2.47
C LEU A 309 -6.28 15.46 -1.93
N LYS A 310 -5.25 16.23 -2.31
CA LYS A 310 -5.14 17.66 -1.96
C LYS A 310 -6.35 18.50 -2.41
N ARG A 311 -7.14 18.03 -3.37
CA ARG A 311 -8.37 18.75 -3.82
C ARG A 311 -9.43 18.87 -2.72
N LEU A 312 -9.38 18.01 -1.69
CA LEU A 312 -10.27 18.14 -0.52
C LEU A 312 -9.99 19.41 0.30
N VAL A 313 -8.72 19.85 0.35
CA VAL A 313 -8.27 20.94 1.22
C VAL A 313 -7.65 22.12 0.46
N ARG A 314 -7.57 22.05 -0.87
CA ARG A 314 -6.90 23.07 -1.67
C ARG A 314 -7.57 23.29 -3.02
N TYR A 315 -7.82 24.54 -3.33
CA TYR A 315 -8.22 24.97 -4.66
C TYR A 315 -6.98 25.24 -5.53
N SER A 316 -6.98 24.77 -6.76
CA SER A 316 -5.91 25.06 -7.72
C SER A 316 -6.43 25.13 -9.15
N GLY A 317 -5.95 26.11 -9.90
CA GLY A 317 -6.21 26.28 -11.31
C GLY A 317 -4.97 26.78 -12.02
N ARG A 318 -4.71 26.27 -13.24
CA ARG A 318 -3.55 26.65 -14.02
C ARG A 318 -3.93 26.86 -15.48
N THR A 319 -3.52 27.99 -16.02
CA THR A 319 -3.43 28.25 -17.45
C THR A 319 -1.97 28.38 -17.88
N ARG A 320 -1.70 28.70 -19.14
CA ARG A 320 -0.33 28.94 -19.62
C ARG A 320 0.32 30.14 -18.90
N GLU A 321 -0.47 31.13 -18.51
CA GLU A 321 -0.01 32.44 -18.04
C GLU A 321 -0.30 32.68 -16.55
N LEU A 322 -1.20 31.88 -15.97
CA LEU A 322 -1.65 32.07 -14.60
C LEU A 322 -1.69 30.72 -13.86
N ASN A 323 -1.15 30.72 -12.65
CA ASN A 323 -1.26 29.61 -11.72
C ASN A 323 -1.77 30.13 -10.38
N ILE A 324 -2.94 29.68 -9.96
CA ILE A 324 -3.56 30.04 -8.68
C ILE A 324 -3.70 28.76 -7.86
N ALA A 325 -3.25 28.81 -6.61
CA ALA A 325 -3.49 27.74 -5.66
C ALA A 325 -3.52 28.31 -4.24
N PHE A 326 -4.55 27.89 -3.47
CA PHE A 326 -4.73 28.33 -2.08
C PHE A 326 -5.49 27.26 -1.29
N GLU A 327 -5.32 27.27 0.03
CA GLU A 327 -5.98 26.35 0.94
C GLU A 327 -7.49 26.67 1.03
N ALA A 328 -8.33 25.64 1.14
CA ALA A 328 -9.80 25.79 1.11
C ALA A 328 -10.31 26.73 2.21
N GLU A 329 -9.67 26.73 3.39
CA GLU A 329 -9.99 27.62 4.52
C GLU A 329 -9.89 29.11 4.20
N LEU A 330 -9.19 29.47 3.13
CA LEU A 330 -9.05 30.87 2.71
C LEU A 330 -10.23 31.36 1.84
N LEU A 331 -11.03 30.43 1.28
CA LEU A 331 -12.17 30.79 0.47
C LEU A 331 -13.29 31.37 1.37
N GLY A 332 -13.85 32.49 0.95
CA GLY A 332 -14.85 33.22 1.74
C GLY A 332 -14.26 34.13 2.82
N ASN A 333 -12.97 34.03 3.15
CA ASN A 333 -12.27 34.86 4.13
C ASN A 333 -11.22 35.75 3.42
N ARG A 334 -10.04 35.23 3.15
CA ARG A 334 -8.97 35.99 2.46
C ARG A 334 -9.07 35.92 0.94
N VAL A 335 -9.73 34.90 0.41
CA VAL A 335 -9.95 34.69 -1.02
C VAL A 335 -11.44 34.69 -1.29
N ILE A 336 -11.93 35.68 -2.02
CA ILE A 336 -13.36 35.89 -2.30
C ILE A 336 -13.60 35.67 -3.78
N TYR A 337 -14.44 34.68 -4.12
CA TYR A 337 -14.87 34.42 -5.49
C TYR A 337 -16.24 35.06 -5.76
N ASN A 338 -16.30 35.97 -6.73
CA ASN A 338 -17.52 36.56 -7.18
C ASN A 338 -18.03 35.88 -8.46
N ARG A 339 -19.05 35.01 -8.33
CA ARG A 339 -19.64 34.26 -9.45
C ARG A 339 -20.25 35.13 -10.55
N LYS A 340 -20.74 36.33 -10.20
CA LYS A 340 -21.44 37.22 -11.18
C LYS A 340 -20.44 37.83 -12.17
N ASN A 341 -19.25 38.17 -11.68
CA ASN A 341 -18.23 38.87 -12.46
C ASN A 341 -17.07 37.95 -12.83
N ASP A 342 -17.11 36.69 -12.41
CA ASP A 342 -16.02 35.69 -12.56
C ASP A 342 -14.68 36.25 -12.09
N THR A 343 -14.66 36.84 -10.89
CA THR A 343 -13.45 37.46 -10.32
C THR A 343 -13.06 36.81 -9.00
N LEU A 344 -11.75 36.68 -8.81
CA LEU A 344 -11.16 36.24 -7.56
C LEU A 344 -10.41 37.39 -6.90
N THR A 345 -10.81 37.77 -5.69
CA THR A 345 -10.18 38.84 -4.90
C THR A 345 -9.36 38.19 -3.79
N ILE A 346 -8.09 38.56 -3.69
CA ILE A 346 -7.17 38.03 -2.68
C ILE A 346 -6.82 39.17 -1.71
N GLN A 347 -7.09 38.98 -0.41
CA GLN A 347 -6.73 39.89 0.65
C GLN A 347 -5.44 39.39 1.34
N GLY A 348 -4.57 40.32 1.73
CA GLY A 348 -3.28 39.97 2.37
C GLY A 348 -2.32 39.26 1.42
N VAL A 349 -2.00 39.92 0.32
CA VAL A 349 -1.01 39.45 -0.66
C VAL A 349 0.32 39.15 0.05
N PRO A 350 0.97 37.97 -0.22
CA PRO A 350 2.26 37.66 0.37
C PRO A 350 3.33 38.73 0.09
N ASP A 351 4.17 39.02 1.08
CA ASP A 351 5.17 40.11 0.99
C ASP A 351 6.11 39.94 -0.21
N SER A 352 6.49 38.71 -0.54
CA SER A 352 7.33 38.41 -1.72
C SER A 352 6.67 38.79 -3.05
N LEU A 353 5.34 38.64 -3.16
CA LEU A 353 4.59 39.05 -4.34
C LEU A 353 4.32 40.56 -4.33
N LYS A 354 3.98 41.11 -3.16
CA LYS A 354 3.77 42.54 -2.98
C LYS A 354 5.00 43.36 -3.41
N ALA A 355 6.18 42.93 -2.97
CA ALA A 355 7.43 43.58 -3.36
C ALA A 355 7.70 43.57 -4.89
N GLN A 356 7.24 42.54 -5.60
CA GLN A 356 7.37 42.47 -7.07
C GLN A 356 6.35 43.40 -7.77
N LEU A 357 5.14 43.52 -7.23
CA LEU A 357 4.08 44.36 -7.80
C LEU A 357 4.34 45.87 -7.56
N GLU A 358 4.99 46.24 -6.44
CA GLU A 358 5.30 47.63 -6.10
C GLU A 358 6.57 48.14 -6.81
N ASN A 359 7.40 47.24 -7.36
CA ASN A 359 8.59 47.58 -8.13
C ASN A 359 8.38 47.61 -9.64
N THR A 360 7.12 47.49 -10.11
CA THR A 360 6.71 47.61 -11.51
C THR A 360 6.07 48.98 -11.77
#